data_b7a291fbecc86d67ad3eafedfe4ad524
#
_entry.id   b7a291fbecc86d67ad3eafedfe4ad524
#
_cell.length_a   1.000
_cell.length_b   1.000
_cell.length_c   1.000
_cell.angle_alpha   90.00
_cell.angle_beta   90.00
_cell.angle_gamma   90.00
#
_symmetry.space_group_name_H-M   'P 1'
#
loop_
_entity.id
_entity.type
_entity.pdbx_description
1 polymer ?
#
loop_
_entity_poly.entity_id
_entity_poly.type
_entity_poly.pdbx_seq_one_letter_code
_entity_poly.pdbx_strand_id
1 'polypeptide(L)'
;MSEVKIKLAAGTNAGLVRQNNEDNFVVSSDLSTSEWLIPQADDYIDLGEYGALLVVADGMGGSNAGEVASAKAIETVQELFSTENIQKAMTDDDSIQTFMKMVVKQGDQAILKESKSDPTKEGMGTTIVMAWILGSKAYICWCGDSRCYVLNKRNGLVRLSKDHSYVQELVDKGELDPEFANDHPFSNIVTRCMGDVENRSEPDSRIYDLRNGDMIMLCSDGLCGLCQDDQIHEIMSAFCEDPVVCKNELISLALNNGGDDNVTIALCRIQKEGDDEEENEEDIATTVRTEEKKRRWLFFKF
;
A
#
# COMPACT_ATOMS: atom_id res chain seq x y z
N MET A 1 22.61 -11.24 11.38
CA MET A 1 21.37 -10.59 10.88
C MET A 1 20.37 -11.71 10.76
N SER A 2 19.16 -11.58 11.33
CA SER A 2 18.09 -12.57 11.15
C SER A 2 17.77 -12.67 9.66
N GLU A 3 17.72 -13.88 9.14
CA GLU A 3 17.39 -14.14 7.75
C GLU A 3 15.90 -13.82 7.53
N VAL A 4 15.61 -12.91 6.63
CA VAL A 4 14.25 -12.53 6.27
C VAL A 4 13.89 -13.21 4.97
N LYS A 5 12.76 -13.91 4.95
CA LYS A 5 12.18 -14.51 3.76
C LYS A 5 10.83 -13.87 3.47
N ILE A 6 10.48 -13.80 2.20
CA ILE A 6 9.24 -13.19 1.75
C ILE A 6 8.47 -14.11 0.82
N LYS A 7 7.15 -13.96 0.83
CA LYS A 7 6.25 -14.58 -0.15
C LYS A 7 5.36 -13.49 -0.74
N LEU A 8 5.32 -13.40 -2.06
CA LEU A 8 4.72 -12.28 -2.79
C LEU A 8 3.52 -12.73 -3.61
N ALA A 9 2.50 -11.87 -3.70
CA ALA A 9 1.44 -12.01 -4.68
C ALA A 9 0.96 -10.60 -5.10
N ALA A 10 0.63 -10.43 -6.36
CA ALA A 10 -0.05 -9.22 -6.81
C ALA A 10 -0.99 -9.54 -7.97
N GLY A 11 -1.92 -8.63 -8.23
CA GLY A 11 -2.85 -8.75 -9.34
C GLY A 11 -3.80 -7.57 -9.40
N THR A 12 -4.41 -7.43 -10.56
CA THR A 12 -5.37 -6.38 -10.87
C THR A 12 -6.61 -6.97 -11.54
N ASN A 13 -7.75 -6.29 -11.40
CA ASN A 13 -9.00 -6.61 -12.05
C ASN A 13 -9.72 -5.32 -12.46
N ALA A 14 -10.30 -5.28 -13.66
CA ALA A 14 -11.00 -4.10 -14.15
C ALA A 14 -12.31 -3.78 -13.42
N GLY A 15 -12.76 -4.66 -12.53
CA GLY A 15 -14.06 -4.55 -11.88
C GLY A 15 -15.19 -5.00 -12.80
N LEU A 16 -16.43 -4.67 -12.42
CA LEU A 16 -17.64 -5.06 -13.15
C LEU A 16 -18.26 -3.91 -13.97
N VAL A 17 -17.88 -2.67 -13.70
CA VAL A 17 -18.49 -1.46 -14.27
C VAL A 17 -17.55 -0.74 -15.23
N ARG A 18 -16.26 -0.66 -14.91
CA ARG A 18 -15.26 0.02 -15.74
C ARG A 18 -15.01 -0.76 -17.03
N GLN A 19 -14.82 -0.06 -18.14
CA GLN A 19 -14.47 -0.67 -19.43
C GLN A 19 -12.98 -0.90 -19.58
N ASN A 20 -12.17 -0.03 -18.96
CA ASN A 20 -10.72 -0.07 -18.98
C ASN A 20 -10.19 -0.28 -17.56
N ASN A 21 -8.98 -0.78 -17.47
CA ASN A 21 -8.25 -0.82 -16.22
C ASN A 21 -7.17 0.28 -16.26
N GLU A 22 -7.37 1.30 -15.44
CA GLU A 22 -6.45 2.44 -15.29
C GLU A 22 -5.45 2.24 -14.15
N ASP A 23 -5.67 1.21 -13.32
CA ASP A 23 -4.72 0.77 -12.31
C ASP A 23 -3.48 0.15 -12.96
N ASN A 24 -2.35 0.32 -12.30
CA ASN A 24 -1.11 -0.37 -12.66
C ASN A 24 -0.34 -0.77 -11.39
N PHE A 25 0.50 -1.79 -11.51
CA PHE A 25 1.35 -2.23 -10.42
C PHE A 25 2.65 -2.82 -10.92
N VAL A 26 3.65 -2.85 -10.05
CA VAL A 26 4.87 -3.59 -10.29
C VAL A 26 5.39 -4.17 -8.98
N VAL A 27 6.01 -5.33 -9.08
CA VAL A 27 6.66 -6.02 -7.97
C VAL A 27 8.02 -6.50 -8.41
N SER A 28 9.04 -6.25 -7.58
CA SER A 28 10.34 -6.90 -7.69
C SER A 28 10.62 -7.67 -6.40
N SER A 29 10.93 -8.93 -6.51
CA SER A 29 11.32 -9.77 -5.37
C SER A 29 12.76 -9.58 -4.94
N ASP A 30 13.61 -9.09 -5.85
CA ASP A 30 15.01 -8.79 -5.62
C ASP A 30 15.46 -7.65 -6.54
N LEU A 31 15.65 -6.47 -5.96
CA LEU A 31 16.07 -5.28 -6.69
C LEU A 31 17.51 -5.33 -7.22
N SER A 32 18.27 -6.39 -6.91
CA SER A 32 19.60 -6.61 -7.49
C SER A 32 19.55 -7.09 -8.93
N THR A 33 18.44 -7.71 -9.36
CA THR A 33 18.32 -8.39 -10.65
C THR A 33 17.73 -7.53 -11.76
N SER A 34 17.18 -6.37 -11.46
CA SER A 34 16.37 -5.56 -12.40
C SER A 34 15.18 -6.33 -13.01
N GLU A 35 14.75 -7.41 -12.38
CA GLU A 35 13.58 -8.17 -12.79
C GLU A 35 12.34 -7.64 -12.05
N TRP A 36 11.31 -7.31 -12.85
CA TRP A 36 10.06 -6.76 -12.38
C TRP A 36 8.92 -7.78 -12.62
N LEU A 37 9.10 -8.96 -12.08
CA LEU A 37 8.17 -10.07 -12.22
C LEU A 37 7.78 -10.59 -10.84
N ILE A 38 6.50 -10.94 -10.70
CA ILE A 38 6.05 -11.67 -9.52
C ILE A 38 6.60 -13.09 -9.64
N PRO A 39 7.36 -13.57 -8.64
CA PRO A 39 7.76 -14.97 -8.63
C PRO A 39 6.48 -15.82 -8.61
N GLN A 40 6.38 -16.78 -9.51
CA GLN A 40 5.30 -17.78 -9.49
C GLN A 40 5.56 -18.87 -8.42
N ALA A 41 6.42 -18.58 -7.45
CA ALA A 41 6.79 -19.53 -6.43
C ALA A 41 5.74 -19.56 -5.31
N ASP A 42 5.20 -20.73 -5.03
CA ASP A 42 4.35 -20.99 -3.87
C ASP A 42 5.16 -20.97 -2.55
N ASP A 43 6.48 -20.85 -2.64
CA ASP A 43 7.41 -20.92 -1.53
C ASP A 43 7.98 -19.55 -1.15
N TYR A 44 8.49 -19.47 0.08
CA TYR A 44 9.26 -18.32 0.56
C TYR A 44 10.60 -18.23 -0.16
N ILE A 45 10.98 -17.01 -0.52
CA ILE A 45 12.29 -16.69 -1.10
C ILE A 45 13.08 -15.81 -0.14
N ASP A 46 14.40 -15.93 -0.16
CA ASP A 46 15.29 -15.11 0.65
C ASP A 46 15.24 -13.66 0.18
N LEU A 47 15.14 -12.73 1.13
CA LEU A 47 15.19 -11.30 0.83
C LEU A 47 16.62 -10.92 0.43
N GLY A 48 16.81 -10.44 -0.79
CA GLY A 48 18.11 -10.01 -1.32
C GLY A 48 18.68 -8.77 -0.60
N GLU A 49 19.95 -8.46 -0.88
CA GLU A 49 20.68 -7.33 -0.28
C GLU A 49 19.97 -5.98 -0.49
N TYR A 50 19.36 -5.77 -1.65
CA TYR A 50 18.64 -4.54 -1.99
C TYR A 50 17.13 -4.63 -1.72
N GLY A 51 16.68 -5.76 -1.19
CA GLY A 51 15.30 -5.96 -0.78
C GLY A 51 14.34 -6.17 -1.94
N ALA A 52 13.06 -6.11 -1.60
CA ALA A 52 11.93 -6.26 -2.51
C ALA A 52 11.09 -4.99 -2.55
N LEU A 53 10.45 -4.70 -3.69
CA LEU A 53 9.60 -3.52 -3.86
C LEU A 53 8.24 -3.94 -4.39
N LEU A 54 7.19 -3.38 -3.76
CA LEU A 54 5.81 -3.45 -4.23
C LEU A 54 5.36 -2.02 -4.54
N VAL A 55 4.63 -1.86 -5.64
CA VAL A 55 4.06 -0.56 -6.05
C VAL A 55 2.67 -0.78 -6.63
N VAL A 56 1.73 0.07 -6.23
CA VAL A 56 0.40 0.19 -6.82
C VAL A 56 0.18 1.66 -7.22
N ALA A 57 -0.37 1.89 -8.39
CA ALA A 57 -0.71 3.19 -8.93
C ALA A 57 -2.12 3.12 -9.54
N ASP A 58 -3.01 3.99 -9.07
CA ASP A 58 -4.39 4.10 -9.51
C ASP A 58 -4.52 5.33 -10.41
N GLY A 59 -4.83 5.08 -11.67
CA GLY A 59 -4.87 6.09 -12.71
C GLY A 59 -6.19 6.85 -12.73
N MET A 60 -6.11 8.18 -12.75
CA MET A 60 -7.25 9.08 -12.80
C MET A 60 -7.22 9.91 -14.08
N GLY A 61 -8.37 10.04 -14.77
CA GLY A 61 -8.50 10.89 -15.94
C GLY A 61 -9.62 10.45 -16.87
N GLY A 62 -10.10 11.36 -17.71
CA GLY A 62 -11.09 11.01 -18.75
C GLY A 62 -10.43 10.34 -19.96
N SER A 63 -11.16 9.45 -20.66
CA SER A 63 -10.78 8.91 -21.98
C SER A 63 -9.39 8.26 -22.09
N ASN A 64 -9.05 7.27 -21.25
CA ASN A 64 -7.80 6.49 -21.21
C ASN A 64 -6.56 7.26 -20.74
N ALA A 65 -6.70 8.46 -20.20
CA ALA A 65 -5.58 9.24 -19.75
C ALA A 65 -5.02 8.73 -18.40
N GLY A 66 -5.85 8.16 -17.52
CA GLY A 66 -5.45 7.55 -16.26
C GLY A 66 -4.50 6.37 -16.44
N GLU A 67 -4.78 5.48 -17.41
CA GLU A 67 -3.90 4.35 -17.76
C GLU A 67 -2.49 4.82 -18.15
N VAL A 68 -2.39 5.94 -18.90
CA VAL A 68 -1.09 6.50 -19.28
C VAL A 68 -0.36 7.08 -18.08
N ALA A 69 -1.08 7.73 -17.15
CA ALA A 69 -0.47 8.30 -15.96
C ALA A 69 0.06 7.23 -15.01
N SER A 70 -0.73 6.19 -14.71
CA SER A 70 -0.31 5.07 -13.86
C SER A 70 0.85 4.29 -14.48
N ALA A 71 0.81 4.04 -15.80
CA ALA A 71 1.92 3.40 -16.51
C ALA A 71 3.22 4.23 -16.44
N LYS A 72 3.14 5.57 -16.60
CA LYS A 72 4.28 6.46 -16.50
C LYS A 72 4.87 6.52 -15.09
N ALA A 73 4.03 6.45 -14.06
CA ALA A 73 4.49 6.34 -12.68
C ALA A 73 5.29 5.07 -12.45
N ILE A 74 4.77 3.92 -12.90
CA ILE A 74 5.46 2.62 -12.81
C ILE A 74 6.78 2.62 -13.60
N GLU A 75 6.79 3.11 -14.84
CA GLU A 75 8.01 3.23 -15.65
C GLU A 75 9.09 4.04 -14.92
N THR A 76 8.72 5.18 -14.34
CA THR A 76 9.65 6.02 -13.58
C THR A 76 10.20 5.30 -12.33
N VAL A 77 9.37 4.54 -11.62
CA VAL A 77 9.83 3.71 -10.49
C VAL A 77 10.88 2.70 -10.97
N GLN A 78 10.59 1.97 -12.05
CA GLN A 78 11.50 0.96 -12.61
C GLN A 78 12.83 1.57 -13.05
N GLU A 79 12.83 2.74 -13.67
CA GLU A 79 14.03 3.46 -14.09
C GLU A 79 14.89 3.93 -12.91
N LEU A 80 14.24 4.46 -11.86
CA LEU A 80 14.94 5.07 -10.74
C LEU A 80 15.40 4.07 -9.69
N PHE A 81 14.72 2.94 -9.50
CA PHE A 81 15.17 1.85 -8.65
C PHE A 81 16.24 1.00 -9.30
N SER A 82 17.21 1.65 -9.95
CA SER A 82 18.43 1.01 -10.43
C SER A 82 19.39 0.71 -9.29
N THR A 83 20.21 -0.33 -9.42
CA THR A 83 21.20 -0.73 -8.41
C THR A 83 22.10 0.44 -7.97
N GLU A 84 22.51 1.31 -8.90
CA GLU A 84 23.35 2.48 -8.61
C GLU A 84 22.63 3.49 -7.68
N ASN A 85 21.36 3.78 -7.95
CA ASN A 85 20.58 4.72 -7.15
C ASN A 85 20.23 4.13 -5.78
N ILE A 86 19.89 2.85 -5.75
CA ILE A 86 19.60 2.11 -4.51
C ILE A 86 20.81 2.15 -3.57
N GLN A 87 22.01 1.83 -4.07
CA GLN A 87 23.24 1.88 -3.26
C GLN A 87 23.51 3.27 -2.67
N LYS A 88 23.21 4.34 -3.42
CA LYS A 88 23.34 5.72 -2.93
C LYS A 88 22.30 6.06 -1.86
N ALA A 89 21.11 5.49 -1.95
CA ALA A 89 20.01 5.74 -1.02
C ALA A 89 20.17 4.96 0.31
N MET A 90 20.77 3.78 0.28
CA MET A 90 20.88 2.87 1.43
C MET A 90 21.96 3.28 2.44
N THR A 91 22.07 4.56 2.76
CA THR A 91 23.04 5.07 3.75
C THR A 91 22.44 5.12 5.15
N ASP A 92 21.18 5.50 5.27
CA ASP A 92 20.39 5.59 6.49
C ASP A 92 18.89 5.67 6.16
N ASP A 93 18.05 5.58 7.20
CA ASP A 93 16.58 5.59 7.07
C ASP A 93 16.06 6.88 6.38
N ASP A 94 16.62 8.03 6.71
CA ASP A 94 16.19 9.33 6.15
C ASP A 94 16.55 9.44 4.66
N SER A 95 17.71 8.92 4.27
CA SER A 95 18.16 8.86 2.88
C SER A 95 17.25 7.99 2.03
N ILE A 96 16.83 6.82 2.55
CA ILE A 96 15.88 5.92 1.88
C ILE A 96 14.53 6.61 1.68
N GLN A 97 13.97 7.23 2.74
CA GLN A 97 12.70 7.95 2.62
C GLN A 97 12.79 9.13 1.65
N THR A 98 13.90 9.86 1.68
CA THR A 98 14.16 10.98 0.75
C THR A 98 14.22 10.49 -0.70
N PHE A 99 14.89 9.37 -0.95
CA PHE A 99 14.95 8.74 -2.27
C PHE A 99 13.56 8.34 -2.76
N MET A 100 12.76 7.66 -1.95
CA MET A 100 11.40 7.25 -2.35
C MET A 100 10.51 8.47 -2.66
N LYS A 101 10.60 9.53 -1.85
CA LYS A 101 9.88 10.80 -2.13
C LYS A 101 10.36 11.46 -3.42
N MET A 102 11.66 11.41 -3.71
CA MET A 102 12.23 11.91 -4.95
C MET A 102 11.70 11.13 -6.16
N VAL A 103 11.58 9.81 -6.06
CA VAL A 103 10.98 8.97 -7.12
C VAL A 103 9.55 9.42 -7.45
N VAL A 104 8.70 9.63 -6.44
CA VAL A 104 7.34 10.16 -6.64
C VAL A 104 7.35 11.51 -7.35
N LYS A 105 8.21 12.45 -6.91
CA LYS A 105 8.31 13.77 -7.53
C LYS A 105 8.82 13.74 -8.96
N GLN A 106 9.72 12.83 -9.32
CA GLN A 106 10.18 12.66 -10.70
C GLN A 106 9.10 12.03 -11.57
N GLY A 107 8.35 11.06 -11.05
CA GLY A 107 7.18 10.51 -11.73
C GLY A 107 6.12 11.56 -12.02
N ASP A 108 5.81 12.43 -11.04
CA ASP A 108 4.93 13.58 -11.23
C ASP A 108 5.38 14.47 -12.38
N GLN A 109 6.66 14.84 -12.41
CA GLN A 109 7.22 15.66 -13.50
C GLN A 109 7.14 14.97 -14.86
N ALA A 110 7.34 13.63 -14.91
CA ALA A 110 7.24 12.86 -16.13
C ALA A 110 5.78 12.83 -16.65
N ILE A 111 4.81 12.63 -15.76
CA ILE A 111 3.38 12.67 -16.09
C ILE A 111 2.97 14.07 -16.59
N LEU A 112 3.33 15.13 -15.87
CA LEU A 112 3.05 16.52 -16.28
C LEU A 112 3.68 16.88 -17.63
N LYS A 113 4.87 16.37 -17.93
CA LYS A 113 5.52 16.55 -19.25
C LYS A 113 4.77 15.83 -20.35
N GLU A 114 4.33 14.61 -20.10
CA GLU A 114 3.55 13.80 -21.05
C GLU A 114 2.19 14.46 -21.33
N SER A 115 1.47 14.88 -20.28
CA SER A 115 0.18 15.59 -20.38
C SER A 115 0.28 16.86 -21.24
N LYS A 116 1.36 17.66 -21.06
CA LYS A 116 1.58 18.87 -21.84
C LYS A 116 1.92 18.61 -23.31
N SER A 117 2.42 17.43 -23.66
CA SER A 117 2.80 17.07 -25.03
C SER A 117 1.62 16.67 -25.90
N ASP A 118 0.50 16.30 -25.29
CA ASP A 118 -0.70 15.77 -25.96
C ASP A 118 -1.97 16.31 -25.28
N PRO A 119 -2.74 17.20 -25.93
CA PRO A 119 -3.98 17.74 -25.39
C PRO A 119 -5.04 16.69 -25.01
N THR A 120 -4.98 15.48 -25.58
CA THR A 120 -5.91 14.39 -25.23
C THR A 120 -5.62 13.79 -23.86
N LYS A 121 -4.45 14.11 -23.28
CA LYS A 121 -3.99 13.66 -21.98
C LYS A 121 -4.04 14.76 -20.90
N GLU A 122 -4.69 15.89 -21.23
CA GLU A 122 -4.84 16.99 -20.27
C GLU A 122 -5.64 16.55 -19.03
N GLY A 123 -5.12 16.85 -17.85
CA GLY A 123 -5.74 16.48 -16.59
C GLY A 123 -5.55 15.01 -16.17
N MET A 124 -4.68 14.24 -16.83
CA MET A 124 -4.33 12.91 -16.36
C MET A 124 -3.52 12.98 -15.06
N GLY A 125 -3.81 12.06 -14.16
CA GLY A 125 -3.09 11.90 -12.91
C GLY A 125 -3.10 10.46 -12.43
N THR A 126 -2.38 10.20 -11.35
CA THR A 126 -2.40 8.90 -10.71
C THR A 126 -2.04 9.01 -9.24
N THR A 127 -2.59 8.14 -8.42
CA THR A 127 -2.06 7.88 -7.09
C THR A 127 -0.78 7.06 -7.19
N ILE A 128 -0.06 6.91 -6.11
CA ILE A 128 1.00 5.92 -5.95
C ILE A 128 1.12 5.52 -4.49
N VAL A 129 1.29 4.23 -4.23
CA VAL A 129 1.72 3.69 -2.95
C VAL A 129 2.83 2.66 -3.19
N MET A 130 3.92 2.78 -2.44
CA MET A 130 5.10 1.93 -2.55
C MET A 130 5.48 1.37 -1.18
N ALA A 131 5.91 0.12 -1.14
CA ALA A 131 6.54 -0.50 0.02
C ALA A 131 7.86 -1.16 -0.39
N TRP A 132 8.97 -0.61 0.10
CA TRP A 132 10.31 -1.19 -0.06
C TRP A 132 10.65 -2.00 1.19
N ILE A 133 10.67 -3.31 1.03
CA ILE A 133 11.04 -4.28 2.07
C ILE A 133 12.55 -4.43 2.05
N LEU A 134 13.23 -3.96 3.09
CA LEU A 134 14.68 -3.94 3.16
C LEU A 134 15.17 -4.36 4.55
N GLY A 135 15.88 -5.47 4.63
CA GLY A 135 16.29 -6.04 5.91
C GLY A 135 15.08 -6.33 6.81
N SER A 136 15.07 -5.72 7.99
CA SER A 136 13.98 -5.88 8.97
C SER A 136 12.95 -4.74 8.94
N LYS A 137 12.93 -3.92 7.89
CA LYS A 137 12.04 -2.75 7.78
C LYS A 137 11.25 -2.74 6.49
N ALA A 138 10.06 -2.15 6.54
CA ALA A 138 9.31 -1.71 5.38
C ALA A 138 9.32 -0.18 5.34
N TYR A 139 9.83 0.37 4.23
CA TYR A 139 9.77 1.80 3.93
C TYR A 139 8.58 2.03 3.02
N ILE A 140 7.61 2.79 3.51
CA ILE A 140 6.36 3.07 2.81
C ILE A 140 6.39 4.51 2.34
N CYS A 141 5.99 4.75 1.08
CA CYS A 141 5.84 6.09 0.53
C CYS A 141 4.58 6.13 -0.34
N TRP A 142 3.77 7.20 -0.21
CA TRP A 142 2.52 7.29 -0.95
C TRP A 142 2.16 8.74 -1.30
N CYS A 143 1.38 8.89 -2.36
CA CYS A 143 0.72 10.13 -2.76
C CYS A 143 -0.64 9.76 -3.36
N GLY A 144 -1.74 10.12 -2.70
CA GLY A 144 -3.10 9.72 -3.05
C GLY A 144 -3.80 8.99 -1.93
N ASP A 145 -4.84 8.25 -2.26
CA ASP A 145 -5.72 7.48 -1.38
C ASP A 145 -5.63 5.95 -1.59
N SER A 146 -4.76 5.50 -2.49
CA SER A 146 -4.28 4.11 -2.48
C SER A 146 -3.57 3.82 -1.15
N ARG A 147 -3.84 2.65 -0.55
CA ARG A 147 -3.50 2.39 0.84
C ARG A 147 -2.43 1.32 1.01
N CYS A 148 -1.67 1.47 2.11
CA CYS A 148 -0.79 0.45 2.66
C CYS A 148 -1.33 -0.01 4.01
N TYR A 149 -1.49 -1.33 4.17
CA TYR A 149 -1.86 -1.98 5.42
C TYR A 149 -0.78 -2.98 5.84
N VAL A 150 -0.76 -3.29 7.13
CA VAL A 150 -0.08 -4.46 7.68
C VAL A 150 -1.06 -5.27 8.50
N LEU A 151 -1.12 -6.57 8.25
CA LEU A 151 -1.73 -7.54 9.17
C LEU A 151 -0.63 -8.08 10.07
N ASN A 152 -0.78 -7.95 11.39
CA ASN A 152 0.11 -8.56 12.35
C ASN A 152 -0.66 -9.22 13.50
N LYS A 153 -0.01 -10.20 14.16
CA LYS A 153 -0.65 -11.00 15.22
C LYS A 153 -1.07 -10.18 16.45
N ARG A 154 -0.42 -9.03 16.72
CA ARG A 154 -0.67 -8.24 17.94
C ARG A 154 -1.83 -7.27 17.79
N ASN A 155 -1.87 -6.56 16.67
CA ASN A 155 -2.78 -5.42 16.46
C ASN A 155 -3.85 -5.70 15.40
N GLY A 156 -3.84 -6.90 14.78
CA GLY A 156 -4.70 -7.21 13.66
C GLY A 156 -4.31 -6.41 12.41
N LEU A 157 -5.28 -5.92 11.67
CA LEU A 157 -5.08 -5.07 10.50
C LEU A 157 -4.84 -3.63 10.93
N VAL A 158 -3.72 -3.05 10.49
CA VAL A 158 -3.33 -1.66 10.77
C VAL A 158 -3.03 -0.94 9.46
N ARG A 159 -3.68 0.19 9.23
CA ARG A 159 -3.39 1.08 8.10
C ARG A 159 -2.11 1.87 8.36
N LEU A 160 -1.14 1.74 7.48
CA LEU A 160 0.17 2.41 7.56
C LEU A 160 0.22 3.73 6.77
N SER A 161 -0.57 3.87 5.71
CA SER A 161 -0.75 5.12 4.97
C SER A 161 -1.96 5.91 5.50
N LYS A 162 -1.99 7.20 5.20
CA LYS A 162 -3.12 8.08 5.47
C LYS A 162 -3.55 8.71 4.16
N ASP A 163 -4.83 8.62 3.84
CA ASP A 163 -5.35 9.06 2.55
C ASP A 163 -5.16 10.56 2.34
N HIS A 164 -4.73 10.94 1.17
CA HIS A 164 -4.75 12.31 0.69
C HIS A 164 -6.09 12.57 -0.01
N SER A 165 -7.18 12.59 0.77
CA SER A 165 -8.53 12.79 0.29
C SER A 165 -9.25 13.87 1.09
N TYR A 166 -10.27 14.47 0.47
CA TYR A 166 -11.09 15.49 1.11
C TYR A 166 -11.78 14.95 2.37
N VAL A 167 -12.31 13.75 2.32
CA VAL A 167 -12.97 13.12 3.48
C VAL A 167 -12.00 12.86 4.62
N GLN A 168 -10.75 12.49 4.33
CA GLN A 168 -9.74 12.33 5.37
C GLN A 168 -9.41 13.67 6.05
N GLU A 169 -9.40 14.78 5.30
CA GLU A 169 -9.21 16.11 5.89
C GLU A 169 -10.37 16.50 6.81
N LEU A 170 -11.62 16.12 6.49
CA LEU A 170 -12.78 16.32 7.36
C LEU A 170 -12.67 15.48 8.64
N VAL A 171 -12.25 14.25 8.52
CA VAL A 171 -12.00 13.35 9.67
C VAL A 171 -10.93 13.96 10.59
N ASP A 172 -9.83 14.45 10.04
CA ASP A 172 -8.74 15.08 10.81
C ASP A 172 -9.17 16.33 11.56
N LYS A 173 -10.11 17.09 11.00
CA LYS A 173 -10.69 18.28 11.65
C LYS A 173 -11.77 17.93 12.67
N GLY A 174 -12.16 16.65 12.76
CA GLY A 174 -13.29 16.20 13.60
C GLY A 174 -14.66 16.62 13.06
N GLU A 175 -14.75 16.95 11.78
CA GLU A 175 -15.98 17.36 11.08
C GLU A 175 -16.74 16.17 10.48
N LEU A 176 -16.07 15.02 10.35
CA LEU A 176 -16.63 13.77 9.85
C LEU A 176 -16.14 12.61 10.73
N ASP A 177 -17.06 11.71 11.11
CA ASP A 177 -16.70 10.47 11.77
C ASP A 177 -16.06 9.52 10.73
N PRO A 178 -14.91 8.86 11.04
CA PRO A 178 -14.27 7.91 10.14
C PRO A 178 -15.20 6.82 9.59
N GLU A 179 -16.18 6.40 10.37
CA GLU A 179 -17.16 5.38 9.99
C GLU A 179 -18.00 5.79 8.76
N PHE A 180 -18.21 7.09 8.55
CA PHE A 180 -18.99 7.62 7.41
C PHE A 180 -18.15 8.13 6.25
N ALA A 181 -16.83 7.97 6.29
CA ALA A 181 -15.94 8.53 5.27
C ALA A 181 -16.20 7.93 3.88
N ASN A 182 -16.38 6.61 3.78
CA ASN A 182 -16.62 5.93 2.51
C ASN A 182 -18.00 6.25 1.90
N ASP A 183 -19.01 6.51 2.73
CA ASP A 183 -20.36 6.84 2.28
C ASP A 183 -20.57 8.33 1.97
N HIS A 184 -19.54 9.16 2.17
CA HIS A 184 -19.63 10.60 1.96
C HIS A 184 -19.71 10.94 0.46
N PRO A 185 -20.57 11.91 0.01
CA PRO A 185 -20.72 12.28 -1.39
C PRO A 185 -19.43 12.69 -2.10
N PHE A 186 -18.41 13.09 -1.36
CA PHE A 186 -17.09 13.51 -1.85
C PHE A 186 -15.98 12.54 -1.42
N SER A 187 -16.29 11.27 -1.20
CA SER A 187 -15.33 10.24 -0.81
C SER A 187 -14.23 10.02 -1.87
N ASN A 188 -14.57 10.25 -3.13
CA ASN A 188 -13.69 10.09 -4.28
C ASN A 188 -12.85 11.33 -4.61
N ILE A 189 -12.86 12.39 -3.78
CA ILE A 189 -12.03 13.58 -4.04
C ILE A 189 -10.66 13.39 -3.44
N VAL A 190 -9.67 13.19 -4.31
CA VAL A 190 -8.25 13.13 -3.96
C VAL A 190 -7.68 14.54 -3.87
N THR A 191 -6.93 14.86 -2.81
CA THR A 191 -6.35 16.20 -2.57
C THR A 191 -4.86 16.26 -2.89
N ARG A 192 -4.19 15.12 -3.11
CA ARG A 192 -2.81 15.03 -3.57
C ARG A 192 -2.66 13.81 -4.49
N CYS A 193 -2.15 14.03 -5.67
CA CYS A 193 -1.82 12.97 -6.64
C CYS A 193 -0.66 13.41 -7.53
N MET A 194 -0.16 12.51 -8.36
CA MET A 194 0.84 12.80 -9.37
C MET A 194 0.17 13.24 -10.67
N GLY A 195 0.75 14.20 -11.37
CA GLY A 195 0.29 14.66 -12.69
C GLY A 195 -0.76 15.76 -12.67
N ASP A 196 -1.31 16.09 -11.52
CA ASP A 196 -2.27 17.20 -11.39
C ASP A 196 -1.54 18.52 -11.06
N VAL A 197 -1.84 19.55 -11.86
CA VAL A 197 -1.23 20.88 -11.70
C VAL A 197 -1.79 21.63 -10.47
N GLU A 198 -3.01 21.30 -10.05
CA GLU A 198 -3.70 21.94 -8.93
C GLU A 198 -3.41 21.24 -7.61
N ASN A 199 -3.28 19.92 -7.64
CA ASN A 199 -3.02 19.07 -6.48
C ASN A 199 -1.54 18.69 -6.43
N ARG A 200 -0.81 19.31 -5.52
CA ARG A 200 0.64 19.10 -5.41
C ARG A 200 0.97 17.66 -5.05
N SER A 201 1.90 17.06 -5.79
CA SER A 201 2.47 15.74 -5.49
C SER A 201 3.44 15.82 -4.31
N GLU A 202 2.91 16.00 -3.10
CA GLU A 202 3.70 15.95 -1.87
C GLU A 202 3.51 14.57 -1.22
N PRO A 203 4.46 13.64 -1.43
CA PRO A 203 4.35 12.31 -0.86
C PRO A 203 4.66 12.31 0.63
N ASP A 204 3.89 11.51 1.37
CA ASP A 204 4.20 11.13 2.73
C ASP A 204 5.01 9.82 2.77
N SER A 205 5.70 9.58 3.88
CA SER A 205 6.45 8.34 4.09
C SER A 205 6.39 7.88 5.53
N ARG A 206 6.52 6.56 5.73
CA ARG A 206 6.56 5.91 7.04
C ARG A 206 7.56 4.76 7.02
N ILE A 207 8.17 4.48 8.15
CA ILE A 207 8.96 3.27 8.39
C ILE A 207 8.16 2.37 9.32
N TYR A 208 8.18 1.08 9.04
CA TYR A 208 7.57 0.04 9.85
C TYR A 208 8.59 -1.06 10.12
N ASP A 209 8.80 -1.41 11.38
CA ASP A 209 9.67 -2.51 11.79
C ASP A 209 8.93 -3.84 11.61
N LEU A 210 9.44 -4.67 10.69
CA LEU A 210 8.84 -5.94 10.31
C LEU A 210 9.02 -6.99 11.40
N ARG A 211 7.96 -7.77 11.62
CA ARG A 211 7.93 -8.90 12.55
C ARG A 211 7.67 -10.19 11.81
N ASN A 212 8.04 -11.30 12.45
CA ASN A 212 7.71 -12.62 11.91
C ASN A 212 6.19 -12.78 11.76
N GLY A 213 5.76 -13.17 10.57
CA GLY A 213 4.37 -13.38 10.25
C GLY A 213 3.58 -12.11 9.89
N ASP A 214 4.22 -10.97 9.71
CA ASP A 214 3.56 -9.80 9.14
C ASP A 214 3.17 -10.02 7.67
N MET A 215 2.05 -9.45 7.24
CA MET A 215 1.67 -9.37 5.85
C MET A 215 1.40 -7.91 5.47
N ILE A 216 2.26 -7.34 4.64
CA ILE A 216 2.06 -6.02 4.04
C ILE A 216 1.13 -6.15 2.85
N MET A 217 0.16 -5.24 2.74
CA MET A 217 -0.75 -5.11 1.60
C MET A 217 -0.73 -3.68 1.06
N LEU A 218 -0.56 -3.55 -0.25
CA LEU A 218 -0.87 -2.34 -0.99
C LEU A 218 -2.15 -2.57 -1.79
N CYS A 219 -3.03 -1.58 -1.86
CA CYS A 219 -4.24 -1.66 -2.69
C CYS A 219 -4.65 -0.31 -3.23
N SER A 220 -5.33 -0.31 -4.40
CA SER A 220 -6.09 0.83 -4.91
C SER A 220 -7.40 1.00 -4.14
N ASP A 221 -8.09 2.12 -4.37
CA ASP A 221 -9.35 2.46 -3.72
C ASP A 221 -10.51 1.53 -4.12
N GLY A 222 -10.43 0.86 -5.27
CA GLY A 222 -11.41 -0.16 -5.66
C GLY A 222 -11.52 -1.34 -4.69
N LEU A 223 -10.52 -1.58 -3.81
CA LEU A 223 -10.68 -2.46 -2.67
C LEU A 223 -11.23 -1.69 -1.47
N CYS A 224 -10.49 -0.71 -0.97
CA CYS A 224 -10.77 -0.06 0.31
C CYS A 224 -11.90 0.98 0.28
N GLY A 225 -12.37 1.37 -0.90
CA GLY A 225 -13.59 2.15 -1.08
C GLY A 225 -14.87 1.31 -1.03
N LEU A 226 -14.78 0.03 -1.43
CA LEU A 226 -15.93 -0.90 -1.48
C LEU A 226 -15.98 -1.85 -0.28
N CYS A 227 -14.86 -2.07 0.41
CA CYS A 227 -14.73 -3.03 1.51
C CYS A 227 -14.33 -2.32 2.79
N GLN A 228 -15.02 -2.63 3.89
CA GLN A 228 -14.66 -2.12 5.21
C GLN A 228 -13.39 -2.82 5.73
N ASP A 229 -12.63 -2.13 6.58
CA ASP A 229 -11.36 -2.66 7.12
C ASP A 229 -11.55 -3.98 7.91
N ASP A 230 -12.71 -4.23 8.52
CA ASP A 230 -13.03 -5.48 9.21
C ASP A 230 -13.20 -6.66 8.22
N GLN A 231 -13.84 -6.45 7.06
CA GLN A 231 -13.98 -7.45 6.01
C GLN A 231 -12.60 -7.81 5.41
N ILE A 232 -11.77 -6.79 5.17
CA ILE A 232 -10.38 -6.96 4.69
C ILE A 232 -9.59 -7.77 5.73
N HIS A 233 -9.72 -7.42 7.03
CA HIS A 233 -9.08 -8.12 8.13
C HIS A 233 -9.47 -9.60 8.20
N GLU A 234 -10.75 -9.93 8.05
CA GLU A 234 -11.22 -11.32 8.04
C GLU A 234 -10.56 -12.14 6.93
N ILE A 235 -10.54 -11.63 5.69
CA ILE A 235 -9.92 -12.32 4.56
C ILE A 235 -8.41 -12.46 4.77
N MET A 236 -7.71 -11.37 5.11
CA MET A 236 -6.27 -11.42 5.33
C MET A 236 -5.90 -12.37 6.46
N SER A 237 -6.69 -12.44 7.54
CA SER A 237 -6.45 -13.34 8.66
C SER A 237 -6.70 -14.81 8.29
N ALA A 238 -7.75 -15.08 7.51
CA ALA A 238 -8.09 -16.45 7.08
C ALA A 238 -7.04 -17.04 6.12
N PHE A 239 -6.43 -16.20 5.28
CA PHE A 239 -5.51 -16.63 4.22
C PHE A 239 -4.10 -16.05 4.38
N CYS A 240 -3.68 -15.72 5.61
CA CYS A 240 -2.39 -15.07 5.87
C CYS A 240 -1.17 -15.90 5.44
N GLU A 241 -1.28 -17.23 5.37
CA GLU A 241 -0.17 -18.10 4.95
C GLU A 241 -0.09 -18.28 3.42
N ASP A 242 -1.14 -17.88 2.68
CA ASP A 242 -1.18 -17.98 1.23
C ASP A 242 -1.56 -16.64 0.58
N PRO A 243 -0.58 -15.76 0.29
CA PRO A 243 -0.83 -14.48 -0.34
C PRO A 243 -1.54 -14.56 -1.70
N VAL A 244 -1.38 -15.65 -2.44
CA VAL A 244 -2.06 -15.83 -3.75
C VAL A 244 -3.55 -16.03 -3.55
N VAL A 245 -3.93 -16.92 -2.63
CA VAL A 245 -5.34 -17.13 -2.27
C VAL A 245 -5.91 -15.86 -1.63
N CYS A 246 -5.20 -15.27 -0.68
CA CYS A 246 -5.60 -14.04 -0.01
C CYS A 246 -5.93 -12.93 -1.02
N LYS A 247 -5.05 -12.66 -1.97
CA LYS A 247 -5.29 -11.69 -3.04
C LYS A 247 -6.55 -12.00 -3.85
N ASN A 248 -6.74 -13.27 -4.24
CA ASN A 248 -7.91 -13.64 -5.03
C ASN A 248 -9.23 -13.46 -4.26
N GLU A 249 -9.24 -13.79 -2.98
CA GLU A 249 -10.41 -13.61 -2.11
C GLU A 249 -10.71 -12.12 -1.86
N LEU A 250 -9.68 -11.28 -1.69
CA LEU A 250 -9.86 -9.82 -1.57
C LEU A 250 -10.42 -9.20 -2.85
N ILE A 251 -9.92 -9.59 -4.03
CA ILE A 251 -10.50 -9.16 -5.32
C ILE A 251 -11.96 -9.64 -5.42
N SER A 252 -12.24 -10.89 -5.06
CA SER A 252 -13.60 -11.44 -5.09
C SER A 252 -14.52 -10.68 -4.13
N LEU A 253 -14.04 -10.28 -2.95
CA LEU A 253 -14.79 -9.47 -2.01
C LEU A 253 -15.18 -8.12 -2.62
N ALA A 254 -14.24 -7.40 -3.24
CA ALA A 254 -14.50 -6.13 -3.91
C ALA A 254 -15.54 -6.28 -5.04
N LEU A 255 -15.40 -7.32 -5.87
CA LEU A 255 -16.35 -7.60 -6.94
C LEU A 255 -17.77 -7.92 -6.40
N ASN A 256 -17.87 -8.66 -5.30
CA ASN A 256 -19.15 -8.99 -4.66
C ASN A 256 -19.79 -7.76 -3.99
N ASN A 257 -18.99 -6.77 -3.58
CA ASN A 257 -19.48 -5.50 -3.02
C ASN A 257 -19.81 -4.44 -4.09
N GLY A 258 -19.85 -4.84 -5.37
CA GLY A 258 -20.25 -3.97 -6.48
C GLY A 258 -19.25 -3.97 -7.64
N GLY A 259 -17.95 -4.03 -7.35
CA GLY A 259 -16.90 -4.01 -8.37
C GLY A 259 -16.94 -2.75 -9.23
N ASP A 260 -17.28 -1.61 -8.64
CA ASP A 260 -17.56 -0.37 -9.36
C ASP A 260 -16.29 0.27 -9.93
N ASP A 261 -15.12 -0.13 -9.44
CA ASP A 261 -13.83 0.38 -9.89
C ASP A 261 -12.81 -0.72 -10.17
N ASN A 262 -11.67 -0.34 -10.74
CA ASN A 262 -10.51 -1.18 -10.90
C ASN A 262 -9.95 -1.56 -9.53
N VAL A 263 -9.58 -2.81 -9.34
CA VAL A 263 -9.08 -3.35 -8.06
C VAL A 263 -7.69 -3.89 -8.25
N THR A 264 -6.72 -3.31 -7.57
CA THR A 264 -5.32 -3.75 -7.62
C THR A 264 -4.80 -4.01 -6.22
N ILE A 265 -4.15 -5.16 -6.04
CA ILE A 265 -3.63 -5.62 -4.75
C ILE A 265 -2.22 -6.17 -4.93
N ALA A 266 -1.31 -5.78 -4.03
CA ALA A 266 0.02 -6.38 -3.91
C ALA A 266 0.27 -6.77 -2.45
N LEU A 267 0.69 -8.02 -2.20
CA LEU A 267 0.89 -8.62 -0.89
C LEU A 267 2.34 -9.08 -0.72
N CYS A 268 2.87 -8.87 0.48
CA CYS A 268 4.16 -9.41 0.91
C CYS A 268 4.03 -10.03 2.30
N ARG A 269 4.12 -11.35 2.39
CA ARG A 269 4.19 -12.09 3.65
C ARG A 269 5.63 -12.19 4.10
N ILE A 270 5.87 -11.92 5.37
CA ILE A 270 7.20 -11.90 5.99
C ILE A 270 7.39 -13.15 6.84
N GLN A 271 8.51 -13.82 6.66
CA GLN A 271 9.03 -14.84 7.57
C GLN A 271 10.41 -14.38 8.08
N LYS A 272 10.56 -14.32 9.40
CA LYS A 272 11.79 -13.84 10.04
C LYS A 272 12.18 -14.79 11.17
N GLU A 273 13.43 -15.26 11.16
CA GLU A 273 13.93 -16.13 12.20
C GLU A 273 14.30 -15.34 13.46
N GLY A 274 13.93 -15.84 14.63
CA GLY A 274 14.39 -15.36 15.93
C GLY A 274 13.45 -14.43 16.70
N ASP A 275 12.30 -14.06 16.18
CA ASP A 275 11.34 -13.18 16.88
C ASP A 275 10.32 -13.95 17.77
N ASP A 276 10.32 -15.28 17.78
CA ASP A 276 9.29 -16.09 18.44
C ASP A 276 9.54 -16.34 19.95
N GLU A 277 10.76 -16.13 20.47
CA GLU A 277 11.12 -16.51 21.85
C GLU A 277 10.96 -15.39 22.89
N GLU A 278 10.99 -14.11 22.53
CA GLU A 278 10.87 -13.00 23.52
C GLU A 278 9.41 -12.53 23.77
N GLU A 279 8.44 -13.07 23.03
CA GLU A 279 7.07 -12.51 23.02
C GLU A 279 6.13 -13.04 24.14
N ASN A 280 6.51 -14.09 24.88
CA ASN A 280 5.52 -14.78 25.77
C ASN A 280 5.35 -14.18 27.16
N GLU A 281 6.25 -13.36 27.69
CA GLU A 281 6.13 -12.85 29.07
C GLU A 281 5.59 -11.41 29.17
N GLU A 282 5.90 -10.51 28.23
CA GLU A 282 5.40 -9.12 28.28
C GLU A 282 3.96 -8.96 27.76
N ASP A 283 3.55 -9.79 26.77
CA ASP A 283 2.20 -9.70 26.18
C ASP A 283 1.09 -10.20 27.09
N ILE A 284 1.35 -11.22 27.89
CA ILE A 284 0.40 -11.70 28.92
C ILE A 284 0.14 -10.62 29.97
N ALA A 285 1.18 -9.88 30.38
CA ALA A 285 1.05 -8.81 31.36
C ALA A 285 0.32 -7.59 30.82
N THR A 286 0.45 -7.27 29.54
CA THR A 286 -0.22 -6.11 28.89
C THR A 286 -1.67 -6.41 28.56
N THR A 287 -1.99 -7.60 28.10
CA THR A 287 -3.38 -8.05 27.82
C THR A 287 -4.19 -8.13 29.10
N VAL A 288 -3.64 -8.69 30.18
CA VAL A 288 -4.30 -8.75 31.50
C VAL A 288 -4.58 -7.35 32.05
N ARG A 289 -3.61 -6.42 31.95
CA ARG A 289 -3.81 -5.01 32.38
C ARG A 289 -4.86 -4.27 31.56
N THR A 290 -5.01 -4.56 30.30
CA THR A 290 -6.00 -3.92 29.43
C THR A 290 -7.40 -4.46 29.69
N GLU A 291 -7.55 -5.75 29.94
CA GLU A 291 -8.83 -6.36 30.34
C GLU A 291 -9.26 -5.94 31.75
N GLU A 292 -8.34 -5.83 32.70
CA GLU A 292 -8.65 -5.31 34.02
C GLU A 292 -9.09 -3.83 33.99
N LYS A 293 -8.46 -3.00 33.15
CA LYS A 293 -8.90 -1.60 32.93
C LYS A 293 -10.30 -1.53 32.30
N LYS A 294 -10.60 -2.36 31.30
CA LYS A 294 -11.95 -2.45 30.70
C LYS A 294 -13.02 -2.93 31.70
N ARG A 295 -12.70 -3.94 32.52
CA ARG A 295 -13.59 -4.40 33.60
C ARG A 295 -13.85 -3.34 34.68
N ARG A 296 -12.81 -2.59 35.12
CA ARG A 296 -12.98 -1.49 36.08
C ARG A 296 -13.83 -0.36 35.52
N TRP A 297 -13.73 -0.05 34.23
CA TRP A 297 -14.51 1.01 33.58
C TRP A 297 -15.99 0.64 33.45
N LEU A 298 -16.32 -0.64 33.25
CA LEU A 298 -17.68 -1.16 33.20
C LEU A 298 -18.36 -1.18 34.60
N PHE A 299 -17.60 -1.31 35.69
CA PHE A 299 -18.14 -1.30 37.06
C PHE A 299 -18.41 0.10 37.63
N PHE A 300 -17.93 1.18 36.98
CA PHE A 300 -18.18 2.57 37.39
C PHE A 300 -19.32 3.25 36.61
N LYS A 301 -20.08 2.53 35.79
CA LYS A 301 -21.20 3.06 35.00
C LYS A 301 -22.56 2.50 35.37
N PHE A 302 -22.70 1.99 36.62
CA PHE A 302 -24.01 1.65 37.22
C PHE A 302 -24.14 2.31 38.58
#